data_32da246167a5fd4a250846d6478c6036
#
_entry.id   32da246167a5fd4a250846d6478c6036
#
_cell.length_a   1.000
_cell.length_b   1.000
_cell.length_c   1.000
_cell.angle_alpha   90.00
_cell.angle_beta   90.00
_cell.angle_gamma   90.00
#
_symmetry.space_group_name_H-M   'P 1'
#
loop_
_entity.id
_entity.type
_entity.pdbx_description
1 polymer ?
#
loop_
_entity_poly.entity_id
_entity_poly.type
_entity_poly.pdbx_seq_one_letter_code
_entity_poly.pdbx_strand_id
1 'polypeptide(L)'
;PTIGKLVDDAMLAIEKSNTSLKGVLPTNYAREALNKTMLGELIDLISTIGMNEESDKSKDILGRVYEYFLGGFAGAEGKRGGEYFTPRSIVRVLTEMLEPYKGRVYDPCCGSGGMFVQSEKFVVEHGGRVGDIRVYGQEMNNTTWRLAKMNMAVRGIDADIKWNNEGSFHKDELADLKA
;
A
#
# COMPACT_ATOMS: atom_id res chain seq x y z
N PRO A 1 -17.21 -17.66 17.59
CA PRO A 1 -16.84 -16.30 17.14
C PRO A 1 -17.51 -16.01 15.79
N THR A 2 -17.92 -14.76 15.57
CA THR A 2 -18.46 -14.32 14.28
C THR A 2 -17.32 -14.14 13.28
N ILE A 3 -17.60 -14.27 11.97
CA ILE A 3 -16.58 -14.12 10.92
C ILE A 3 -15.84 -12.77 11.03
N GLY A 4 -16.54 -11.69 11.38
CA GLY A 4 -15.92 -10.38 11.59
C GLY A 4 -14.89 -10.39 12.71
N LYS A 5 -15.16 -11.08 13.83
CA LYS A 5 -14.20 -11.23 14.92
C LYS A 5 -12.98 -12.06 14.51
N LEU A 6 -13.18 -13.11 13.74
CA LEU A 6 -12.05 -13.90 13.22
C LEU A 6 -11.12 -13.07 12.33
N VAL A 7 -11.70 -12.20 11.50
CA VAL A 7 -10.91 -11.27 10.66
C VAL A 7 -10.16 -10.25 11.53
N ASP A 8 -10.82 -9.66 12.53
CA ASP A 8 -10.17 -8.72 13.45
C ASP A 8 -9.01 -9.38 14.20
N ASP A 9 -9.20 -10.60 14.70
CA ASP A 9 -8.16 -11.37 15.40
C ASP A 9 -6.99 -11.72 14.45
N ALA A 10 -7.27 -12.04 13.19
CA ALA A 10 -6.25 -12.29 12.16
C ALA A 10 -5.43 -11.02 11.85
N MET A 11 -6.09 -9.85 11.71
CA MET A 11 -5.41 -8.57 11.51
C MET A 11 -4.47 -8.24 12.66
N LEU A 12 -4.92 -8.41 13.90
CA LEU A 12 -4.08 -8.22 15.09
C LEU A 12 -2.89 -9.20 15.14
N ALA A 13 -3.08 -10.45 14.72
CA ALA A 13 -1.99 -11.42 14.64
C ALA A 13 -0.94 -11.02 13.59
N ILE A 14 -1.37 -10.52 12.42
CA ILE A 14 -0.48 -10.00 11.38
C ILE A 14 0.32 -8.80 11.89
N GLU A 15 -0.32 -7.83 12.55
CA GLU A 15 0.37 -6.66 13.12
C GLU A 15 1.41 -7.07 14.18
N LYS A 16 1.08 -8.08 15.00
CA LYS A 16 2.01 -8.60 16.01
C LYS A 16 3.27 -9.21 15.40
N SER A 17 3.13 -9.85 14.25
CA SER A 17 4.24 -10.48 13.52
C SER A 17 5.00 -9.51 12.60
N ASN A 18 4.42 -8.34 12.31
CA ASN A 18 4.97 -7.36 11.36
C ASN A 18 4.99 -5.96 11.98
N THR A 19 6.12 -5.56 12.54
CA THR A 19 6.26 -4.28 13.23
C THR A 19 5.97 -3.07 12.34
N SER A 20 6.24 -3.16 11.03
CA SER A 20 5.94 -2.12 10.04
C SER A 20 4.44 -1.86 9.85
N LEU A 21 3.59 -2.83 10.21
CA LEU A 21 2.13 -2.74 10.10
C LEU A 21 1.43 -2.40 11.42
N LYS A 22 2.17 -2.18 12.49
CA LYS A 22 1.58 -1.90 13.80
C LYS A 22 0.65 -0.68 13.77
N GLY A 23 -0.62 -0.86 14.13
CA GLY A 23 -1.66 0.16 14.11
C GLY A 23 -2.13 0.58 12.70
N VAL A 24 -1.77 -0.18 11.68
CA VAL A 24 -2.12 0.09 10.27
C VAL A 24 -3.38 -0.64 9.84
N LEU A 25 -3.52 -1.91 10.20
CA LEU A 25 -4.61 -2.74 9.72
C LEU A 25 -5.95 -2.38 10.40
N PRO A 26 -7.06 -2.38 9.66
CA PRO A 26 -8.37 -2.14 10.26
C PRO A 26 -8.80 -3.36 11.10
N THR A 27 -9.34 -3.10 12.30
CA THR A 27 -9.83 -4.10 13.25
C THR A 27 -11.27 -3.82 13.66
N ASN A 28 -12.14 -3.55 12.67
CA ASN A 28 -13.53 -3.17 12.89
C ASN A 28 -14.51 -4.00 12.06
N TYR A 29 -14.12 -5.21 11.68
CA TYR A 29 -14.96 -6.12 10.89
C TYR A 29 -16.08 -6.77 11.72
N ALA A 30 -15.96 -6.79 13.05
CA ALA A 30 -17.00 -7.28 13.94
C ALA A 30 -18.21 -6.33 14.08
N ARG A 31 -18.11 -5.07 13.60
CA ARG A 31 -19.17 -4.06 13.70
C ARG A 31 -20.51 -4.58 13.10
N GLU A 32 -21.63 -4.21 13.71
CA GLU A 32 -22.97 -4.66 13.28
C GLU A 32 -23.35 -4.19 11.87
N ALA A 33 -22.93 -2.99 11.48
CA ALA A 33 -23.23 -2.40 10.18
C ALA A 33 -22.59 -3.17 9.00
N LEU A 34 -21.61 -4.05 9.23
CA LEU A 34 -20.98 -4.84 8.18
C LEU A 34 -21.78 -6.12 7.91
N ASN A 35 -22.14 -6.34 6.63
CA ASN A 35 -22.81 -7.56 6.22
C ASN A 35 -21.85 -8.76 6.32
N LYS A 36 -22.12 -9.65 7.27
CA LYS A 36 -21.25 -10.81 7.57
C LYS A 36 -21.28 -11.88 6.49
N THR A 37 -22.42 -12.02 5.79
CA THR A 37 -22.58 -12.97 4.67
C THR A 37 -21.70 -12.52 3.51
N MET A 38 -21.81 -11.24 3.10
CA MET A 38 -20.95 -10.70 2.03
C MET A 38 -19.45 -10.75 2.39
N LEU A 39 -19.10 -10.55 3.65
CA LEU A 39 -17.71 -10.70 4.11
C LEU A 39 -17.23 -12.14 3.93
N GLY A 40 -18.05 -13.12 4.26
CA GLY A 40 -17.76 -14.54 4.05
C GLY A 40 -17.57 -14.89 2.59
N GLU A 41 -18.52 -14.49 1.74
CA GLU A 41 -18.46 -14.70 0.29
C GLU A 41 -17.20 -14.08 -0.36
N LEU A 42 -16.80 -12.87 0.12
CA LEU A 42 -15.57 -12.23 -0.34
C LEU A 42 -14.31 -13.02 0.07
N ILE A 43 -14.27 -13.53 1.29
CA ILE A 43 -13.16 -14.36 1.77
C ILE A 43 -13.08 -15.65 0.95
N ASP A 44 -14.21 -16.31 0.71
CA ASP A 44 -14.28 -17.53 -0.10
C ASP A 44 -13.80 -17.26 -1.54
N LEU A 45 -14.24 -16.15 -2.13
CA LEU A 45 -13.80 -15.75 -3.47
C LEU A 45 -12.29 -15.53 -3.54
N ILE A 46 -11.71 -14.79 -2.57
CA ILE A 46 -10.26 -14.54 -2.54
C ILE A 46 -9.48 -15.83 -2.29
N SER A 47 -10.01 -16.74 -1.46
CA SER A 47 -9.34 -18.02 -1.13
C SER A 47 -9.19 -18.95 -2.32
N THR A 48 -10.05 -18.79 -3.35
CA THR A 48 -9.94 -19.55 -4.62
C THR A 48 -8.81 -19.08 -5.53
N ILE A 49 -8.28 -17.86 -5.28
CA ILE A 49 -7.12 -17.35 -6.01
C ILE A 49 -5.91 -18.06 -5.44
N GLY A 50 -5.27 -18.94 -6.20
CA GLY A 50 -4.17 -19.80 -5.77
C GLY A 50 -2.93 -19.01 -5.29
N MET A 51 -3.02 -18.48 -4.07
CA MET A 51 -1.94 -17.75 -3.39
C MET A 51 -1.04 -18.68 -2.57
N ASN A 52 -1.12 -20.00 -2.79
CA ASN A 52 -0.48 -21.03 -1.97
C ASN A 52 1.00 -21.26 -2.30
N GLU A 53 1.58 -20.52 -3.24
CA GLU A 53 3.02 -20.60 -3.50
C GLU A 53 3.72 -19.44 -2.81
N GLU A 54 4.66 -19.72 -1.92
CA GLU A 54 5.64 -18.78 -1.36
C GLU A 54 6.63 -18.32 -2.45
N SER A 55 6.11 -17.79 -3.56
CA SER A 55 6.91 -17.35 -4.69
C SER A 55 6.74 -15.84 -4.90
N ASP A 56 7.74 -15.22 -5.52
CA ASP A 56 7.64 -13.82 -5.94
C ASP A 56 6.42 -13.55 -6.84
N LYS A 57 5.92 -14.60 -7.51
CA LYS A 57 4.67 -14.56 -8.29
C LYS A 57 3.44 -14.29 -7.43
N SER A 58 3.34 -14.85 -6.21
CA SER A 58 2.19 -14.60 -5.33
C SER A 58 2.15 -13.16 -4.83
N LYS A 59 3.30 -12.56 -4.56
CA LYS A 59 3.39 -11.13 -4.19
C LYS A 59 2.96 -10.21 -5.34
N ASP A 60 3.34 -10.54 -6.58
CA ASP A 60 2.94 -9.77 -7.75
C ASP A 60 1.43 -9.89 -8.01
N ILE A 61 0.84 -11.09 -7.86
CA ILE A 61 -0.60 -11.31 -7.98
C ILE A 61 -1.36 -10.51 -6.92
N LEU A 62 -0.97 -10.63 -5.65
CA LEU A 62 -1.60 -9.90 -4.55
C LEU A 62 -1.47 -8.38 -4.74
N GLY A 63 -0.32 -7.92 -5.19
CA GLY A 63 -0.09 -6.53 -5.54
C GLY A 63 -0.99 -6.02 -6.66
N ARG A 64 -1.23 -6.82 -7.72
CA ARG A 64 -2.16 -6.45 -8.81
C ARG A 64 -3.61 -6.43 -8.35
N VAL A 65 -4.02 -7.38 -7.53
CA VAL A 65 -5.35 -7.39 -6.91
C VAL A 65 -5.55 -6.12 -6.07
N TYR A 66 -4.55 -5.75 -5.29
CA TYR A 66 -4.58 -4.52 -4.49
C TYR A 66 -4.75 -3.27 -5.36
N GLU A 67 -3.96 -3.12 -6.43
CA GLU A 67 -4.09 -2.01 -7.38
C GLU A 67 -5.47 -1.96 -8.05
N TYR A 68 -6.01 -3.11 -8.44
CA TYR A 68 -7.34 -3.21 -9.03
C TYR A 68 -8.42 -2.66 -8.11
N PHE A 69 -8.41 -3.06 -6.83
CA PHE A 69 -9.35 -2.54 -5.84
C PHE A 69 -9.16 -1.06 -5.58
N LEU A 70 -7.92 -0.57 -5.44
CA LEU A 70 -7.66 0.86 -5.27
C LEU A 70 -8.20 1.68 -6.46
N GLY A 71 -7.95 1.23 -7.68
CA GLY A 71 -8.47 1.88 -8.88
C GLY A 71 -10.00 1.86 -8.95
N GLY A 72 -10.63 0.75 -8.55
CA GLY A 72 -12.09 0.62 -8.46
C GLY A 72 -12.69 1.57 -7.44
N PHE A 73 -12.09 1.68 -6.25
CA PHE A 73 -12.54 2.61 -5.22
C PHE A 73 -12.34 4.07 -5.64
N ALA A 74 -11.20 4.40 -6.26
CA ALA A 74 -10.95 5.74 -6.79
C ALA A 74 -12.00 6.14 -7.84
N GLY A 75 -12.37 5.22 -8.72
CA GLY A 75 -13.44 5.43 -9.69
C GLY A 75 -14.81 5.65 -9.06
N ALA A 76 -15.13 4.91 -7.99
CA ALA A 76 -16.40 5.04 -7.27
C ALA A 76 -16.50 6.36 -6.48
N GLU A 77 -15.39 6.86 -5.92
CA GLU A 77 -15.34 8.14 -5.20
C GLU A 77 -15.27 9.37 -6.14
N GLY A 78 -15.11 9.17 -7.44
CA GLY A 78 -15.11 10.23 -8.44
C GLY A 78 -13.97 11.24 -8.22
N LYS A 79 -14.31 12.56 -8.05
CA LYS A 79 -13.31 13.61 -7.90
C LYS A 79 -12.36 13.43 -6.71
N ARG A 80 -12.79 12.75 -5.65
CA ARG A 80 -11.95 12.46 -4.47
C ARG A 80 -11.00 11.28 -4.68
N GLY A 81 -11.27 10.41 -5.64
CA GLY A 81 -10.38 9.29 -5.94
C GLY A 81 -8.98 9.70 -6.35
N GLY A 82 -8.83 10.87 -6.99
CA GLY A 82 -7.54 11.43 -7.38
C GLY A 82 -6.66 11.88 -6.19
N GLU A 83 -7.22 12.01 -5.00
CA GLU A 83 -6.45 12.41 -3.81
C GLU A 83 -5.51 11.31 -3.30
N TYR A 84 -5.76 10.05 -3.64
CA TYR A 84 -4.96 8.93 -3.17
C TYR A 84 -4.51 7.95 -4.25
N PHE A 85 -5.05 8.04 -5.46
CA PHE A 85 -4.72 7.14 -6.55
C PHE A 85 -4.32 7.89 -7.80
N THR A 86 -3.09 7.70 -8.26
CA THR A 86 -2.59 8.22 -9.52
C THR A 86 -2.56 7.08 -10.56
N PRO A 87 -3.15 7.26 -11.74
CA PRO A 87 -3.14 6.23 -12.80
C PRO A 87 -1.72 5.76 -13.13
N ARG A 88 -1.56 4.44 -13.30
CA ARG A 88 -0.26 3.80 -13.54
C ARG A 88 0.51 4.41 -14.72
N SER A 89 -0.19 4.83 -15.78
CA SER A 89 0.43 5.46 -16.95
C SER A 89 1.15 6.77 -16.59
N ILE A 90 0.56 7.58 -15.71
CA ILE A 90 1.16 8.84 -15.24
C ILE A 90 2.36 8.54 -14.35
N VAL A 91 2.17 7.65 -13.37
CA VAL A 91 3.24 7.25 -12.44
C VAL A 91 4.44 6.69 -13.19
N ARG A 92 4.20 5.87 -14.22
CA ARG A 92 5.27 5.31 -15.05
C ARG A 92 6.07 6.40 -15.76
N VAL A 93 5.41 7.38 -16.38
CA VAL A 93 6.11 8.49 -17.04
C VAL A 93 6.99 9.25 -16.05
N LEU A 94 6.46 9.56 -14.86
CA LEU A 94 7.24 10.26 -13.83
C LEU A 94 8.45 9.45 -13.37
N THR A 95 8.30 8.15 -13.18
CA THR A 95 9.39 7.26 -12.77
C THR A 95 10.46 7.13 -13.85
N GLU A 96 10.06 7.00 -15.11
CA GLU A 96 11.00 6.98 -16.25
C GLU A 96 11.78 8.31 -16.40
N MET A 97 11.18 9.43 -16.01
CA MET A 97 11.88 10.73 -16.00
C MET A 97 12.84 10.89 -14.82
N LEU A 98 12.54 10.27 -13.68
CA LEU A 98 13.37 10.34 -12.47
C LEU A 98 14.54 9.35 -12.47
N GLU A 99 14.41 8.26 -13.21
CA GLU A 99 15.43 7.19 -13.34
C GLU A 99 16.00 6.72 -11.99
N PRO A 100 15.17 6.21 -11.06
CA PRO A 100 15.60 5.86 -9.70
C PRO A 100 16.36 4.52 -9.67
N TYR A 101 17.58 4.48 -10.15
CA TYR A 101 18.38 3.24 -10.20
C TYR A 101 18.86 2.76 -8.83
N LYS A 102 19.24 3.70 -7.93
CA LYS A 102 19.80 3.39 -6.60
C LYS A 102 19.59 4.55 -5.62
N GLY A 103 19.57 4.22 -4.34
CA GLY A 103 19.60 5.23 -3.28
C GLY A 103 18.25 5.46 -2.63
N ARG A 104 17.86 6.70 -2.41
CA ARG A 104 16.64 7.07 -1.71
C ARG A 104 15.65 7.73 -2.65
N VAL A 105 14.42 7.25 -2.62
CA VAL A 105 13.28 7.83 -3.33
C VAL A 105 12.34 8.44 -2.29
N TYR A 106 12.06 9.72 -2.44
CA TYR A 106 11.21 10.45 -1.51
C TYR A 106 9.99 11.05 -2.22
N ASP A 107 8.82 10.85 -1.61
CA ASP A 107 7.57 11.44 -2.06
C ASP A 107 6.87 12.13 -0.87
N PRO A 108 6.82 13.48 -0.85
CA PRO A 108 6.22 14.25 0.26
C PRO A 108 4.70 14.16 0.34
N CYS A 109 4.03 13.59 -0.67
CA CYS A 109 2.58 13.43 -0.74
C CYS A 109 2.23 12.10 -1.45
N CYS A 110 2.72 11.00 -0.86
CA CYS A 110 2.85 9.71 -1.55
C CYS A 110 1.51 9.01 -1.89
N GLY A 111 0.38 9.54 -1.42
CA GLY A 111 -0.90 8.91 -1.65
C GLY A 111 -0.90 7.46 -1.21
N SER A 112 -1.38 6.56 -2.03
CA SER A 112 -1.35 5.10 -1.81
C SER A 112 -0.01 4.42 -2.10
N GLY A 113 1.05 5.20 -2.39
CA GLY A 113 2.41 4.69 -2.65
C GLY A 113 2.65 4.21 -4.09
N GLY A 114 1.87 4.68 -5.05
CA GLY A 114 1.99 4.28 -6.46
C GLY A 114 3.37 4.55 -7.06
N MET A 115 3.99 5.71 -6.74
CA MET A 115 5.33 6.07 -7.19
C MET A 115 6.38 5.07 -6.69
N PHE A 116 6.29 4.64 -5.44
CA PHE A 116 7.24 3.67 -4.86
C PHE A 116 7.17 2.31 -5.55
N VAL A 117 5.95 1.82 -5.79
CA VAL A 117 5.74 0.56 -6.53
C VAL A 117 6.35 0.63 -7.92
N GLN A 118 6.16 1.73 -8.62
CA GLN A 118 6.69 1.88 -9.98
C GLN A 118 8.21 2.09 -9.97
N SER A 119 8.76 2.76 -8.95
CA SER A 119 10.21 2.92 -8.78
C SER A 119 10.91 1.57 -8.57
N GLU A 120 10.37 0.69 -7.73
CA GLU A 120 10.89 -0.67 -7.57
C GLU A 120 10.80 -1.48 -8.87
N LYS A 121 9.70 -1.37 -9.61
CA LYS A 121 9.57 -2.01 -10.92
C LYS A 121 10.60 -1.49 -11.92
N PHE A 122 10.82 -0.18 -11.95
CA PHE A 122 11.83 0.44 -12.80
C PHE A 122 13.23 -0.16 -12.53
N VAL A 123 13.62 -0.26 -11.25
CA VAL A 123 14.91 -0.85 -10.85
C VAL A 123 15.05 -2.27 -11.41
N VAL A 124 14.04 -3.11 -11.21
CA VAL A 124 14.06 -4.52 -11.67
C VAL A 124 14.08 -4.61 -13.20
N GLU A 125 13.26 -3.81 -13.89
CA GLU A 125 13.19 -3.77 -15.37
C GLU A 125 14.51 -3.31 -16.00
N HIS A 126 15.33 -2.53 -15.28
CA HIS A 126 16.64 -2.07 -15.71
C HIS A 126 17.81 -2.87 -15.14
N GLY A 127 17.57 -4.11 -14.70
CA GLY A 127 18.61 -5.04 -14.26
C GLY A 127 19.15 -4.83 -12.86
N GLY A 128 18.51 -3.97 -12.06
CA GLY A 128 18.76 -3.83 -10.63
C GLY A 128 18.02 -4.88 -9.80
N ARG A 129 18.12 -4.79 -8.49
CA ARG A 129 17.52 -5.73 -7.54
C ARG A 129 16.52 -5.01 -6.64
N VAL A 130 15.50 -5.73 -6.21
CA VAL A 130 14.61 -5.28 -5.12
C VAL A 130 15.48 -4.88 -3.92
N GLY A 131 15.24 -3.67 -3.39
CA GLY A 131 16.02 -3.10 -2.30
C GLY A 131 17.23 -2.26 -2.70
N ASP A 132 17.54 -2.11 -4.00
CA ASP A 132 18.56 -1.15 -4.47
C ASP A 132 18.14 0.30 -4.21
N ILE A 133 16.83 0.55 -4.04
CA ILE A 133 16.27 1.80 -3.55
C ILE A 133 15.66 1.64 -2.17
N ARG A 134 15.62 2.73 -1.39
CA ARG A 134 14.83 2.86 -0.17
C ARG A 134 13.80 3.95 -0.35
N VAL A 135 12.56 3.65 0.01
CA VAL A 135 11.45 4.59 -0.21
C VAL A 135 11.03 5.28 1.09
N TYR A 136 10.85 6.56 0.97
CA TYR A 136 10.45 7.45 2.06
C TYR A 136 9.26 8.28 1.60
N GLY A 137 8.26 8.41 2.45
CA GLY A 137 7.06 9.13 2.09
C GLY A 137 6.40 9.87 3.22
N GLN A 138 5.54 10.79 2.86
CA GLN A 138 4.65 11.45 3.78
C GLN A 138 3.24 11.48 3.20
N GLU A 139 2.25 11.33 4.08
CA GLU A 139 0.84 11.39 3.71
C GLU A 139 0.04 12.07 4.82
N MET A 140 -0.83 13.01 4.44
CA MET A 140 -1.64 13.79 5.37
C MET A 140 -2.91 13.03 5.80
N ASN A 141 -3.52 12.28 4.90
CA ASN A 141 -4.73 11.52 5.17
C ASN A 141 -4.39 10.18 5.85
N ASN A 142 -4.89 9.96 7.07
CA ASN A 142 -4.61 8.73 7.82
C ASN A 142 -5.07 7.45 7.10
N THR A 143 -6.23 7.49 6.42
CA THR A 143 -6.73 6.33 5.67
C THR A 143 -5.82 6.03 4.49
N THR A 144 -5.41 7.04 3.74
CA THR A 144 -4.50 6.92 2.61
C THR A 144 -3.12 6.44 3.05
N TRP A 145 -2.60 6.96 4.16
CA TRP A 145 -1.35 6.48 4.77
C TRP A 145 -1.41 4.98 5.09
N ARG A 146 -2.52 4.50 5.67
CA ARG A 146 -2.71 3.06 5.92
C ARG A 146 -2.72 2.26 4.61
N LEU A 147 -3.40 2.77 3.58
CA LEU A 147 -3.39 2.15 2.25
C LEU A 147 -1.96 2.05 1.70
N ALA A 148 -1.16 3.12 1.80
CA ALA A 148 0.24 3.09 1.37
C ALA A 148 1.06 2.05 2.14
N LYS A 149 0.94 2.01 3.48
CA LYS A 149 1.64 1.02 4.32
C LYS A 149 1.26 -0.41 3.95
N MET A 150 -0.02 -0.70 3.75
CA MET A 150 -0.49 -2.01 3.30
C MET A 150 0.03 -2.35 1.90
N ASN A 151 0.03 -1.37 0.98
CA ASN A 151 0.53 -1.53 -0.38
C ASN A 151 1.99 -1.95 -0.42
N MET A 152 2.84 -1.30 0.39
CA MET A 152 4.26 -1.64 0.51
C MET A 152 4.45 -3.03 1.13
N ALA A 153 3.72 -3.33 2.22
CA ALA A 153 3.83 -4.62 2.90
C ALA A 153 3.46 -5.82 2.01
N VAL A 154 2.36 -5.70 1.24
CA VAL A 154 1.92 -6.73 0.30
C VAL A 154 2.98 -7.07 -0.75
N ARG A 155 3.78 -6.08 -1.14
CA ARG A 155 4.86 -6.24 -2.14
C ARG A 155 6.22 -6.53 -1.53
N GLY A 156 6.35 -6.49 -0.21
CA GLY A 156 7.64 -6.65 0.45
C GLY A 156 8.60 -5.47 0.21
N ILE A 157 8.06 -4.29 -0.07
CA ILE A 157 8.84 -3.05 -0.24
C ILE A 157 9.10 -2.45 1.14
N ASP A 158 10.36 -2.27 1.50
CA ASP A 158 10.76 -1.57 2.73
C ASP A 158 10.54 -0.07 2.57
N ALA A 159 9.67 0.50 3.41
CA ALA A 159 9.21 1.87 3.26
C ALA A 159 9.07 2.58 4.60
N ASP A 160 9.66 3.75 4.73
CA ASP A 160 9.44 4.67 5.85
C ASP A 160 8.43 5.75 5.45
N ILE A 161 7.14 5.51 5.73
CA ILE A 161 6.06 6.43 5.41
C ILE A 161 5.53 7.05 6.70
N LYS A 162 5.68 8.36 6.82
CA LYS A 162 5.18 9.15 7.95
C LYS A 162 3.76 9.64 7.68
N TRP A 163 3.00 9.73 8.76
CA TRP A 163 1.70 10.39 8.75
C TRP A 163 1.71 11.62 9.64
N ASN A 164 1.22 12.74 9.12
CA ASN A 164 0.87 13.88 9.94
C ASN A 164 -0.32 14.64 9.29
N ASN A 165 -1.22 15.14 10.10
CA ASN A 165 -2.44 15.82 9.66
C ASN A 165 -2.21 17.29 9.22
N GLU A 166 -1.01 17.81 9.37
CA GLU A 166 -0.64 19.17 8.97
C GLU A 166 -0.13 19.22 7.52
N GLY A 167 0.24 18.05 6.97
CA GLY A 167 0.85 17.91 5.65
C GLY A 167 2.33 18.29 5.61
N SER A 168 3.05 17.71 4.67
CA SER A 168 4.51 17.81 4.53
C SER A 168 5.03 19.24 4.27
N PHE A 169 4.21 20.11 3.67
CA PHE A 169 4.59 21.52 3.43
C PHE A 169 4.56 22.37 4.70
N HIS A 170 3.76 22.01 5.69
CA HIS A 170 3.71 22.72 6.97
C HIS A 170 4.55 22.06 8.03
N LYS A 171 4.66 20.74 7.99
CA LYS A 171 5.43 19.95 8.93
C LYS A 171 6.08 18.78 8.22
N ASP A 172 7.36 18.89 7.94
CA ASP A 172 8.15 17.85 7.33
C ASP A 172 8.72 16.91 8.41
N GLU A 173 8.19 15.70 8.48
CA GLU A 173 8.66 14.66 9.42
C GLU A 173 9.98 14.00 8.95
N LEU A 174 10.46 14.34 7.75
CA LEU A 174 11.67 13.81 7.13
C LEU A 174 12.63 14.94 6.68
N ALA A 175 12.59 16.10 7.34
CA ALA A 175 13.37 17.30 6.97
C ALA A 175 14.89 17.06 6.82
N ASP A 176 15.44 16.10 7.56
CA ASP A 176 16.88 15.76 7.49
C ASP A 176 17.19 14.71 6.40
N LEU A 177 16.17 14.21 5.70
CA LEU A 177 16.38 13.24 4.65
C LEU A 177 17.01 13.89 3.42
N LYS A 178 18.16 13.38 2.99
CA LYS A 178 18.77 13.73 1.71
C LYS A 178 18.47 12.61 0.72
N ALA A 179 17.49 12.83 -0.14
CA ALA A 179 17.08 11.92 -1.21
C ALA A 179 17.54 12.41 -2.57
#